data_25adc64404d8e9e0cf416ae229d25f41
#
_entry.id   25adc64404d8e9e0cf416ae229d25f41
#
_cell.length_a   1.000
_cell.length_b   1.000
_cell.length_c   1.000
_cell.angle_alpha   90.00
_cell.angle_beta   90.00
_cell.angle_gamma   90.00
#
_symmetry.space_group_name_H-M   'P 1'
#
loop_
_entity.id
_entity.type
_entity.pdbx_description
1 polymer ?
#
loop_
_entity_poly.entity_id
_entity_poly.type
_entity_poly.pdbx_seq_one_letter_code
_entity_poly.pdbx_strand_id
1 'polypeptide(L)'
;MTTLSKKQFHLAWFLNFVTDDWNGTWGNGGRDWTGDFYVEMARDLERAHFDYVILEDKLMVSTAYGGTIEADLKHGVNPKHDPVPLAVLMAQATSRLGVVPTMSTSFYPPFLLARLCATIDHLARGRFGWNIVTSAEDQAAQNFGMDKLYEHDERYAMATEYVDLVRQLWESWAPDAVVRDRETGTYADSTKVHTVDFVGKYYKSRGPLNTVRSPQGHPVLCQAGASPPGREFAARYADTIVATANTPAQMKAYRDDIRSKLAAHGRDPDDCKVLFLVSPIVADTVEEAHAKKLRWMSDPLYIELVLATMSSITEVDFSRFDLDEPLPAVTTNGERGFLESFARRAAGKTLRQAVINDGMSGAGEFIGTPETVAARMEEMMNEVGGDGFLITSPEKKLNRRYVTEITDGLVPALQRRGVVRSSYTHEQFRDNLLEF
;
A
#
# COMPACT_ATOMS: atom_id res chain seq x y z
N MET A 1 -5.19 -0.19 41.01
CA MET A 1 -5.62 -1.03 39.87
C MET A 1 -4.78 -0.56 38.67
N THR A 2 -3.77 -1.30 38.30
CA THR A 2 -2.99 -1.08 37.12
C THR A 2 -3.92 -1.43 35.96
N THR A 3 -4.44 -0.44 35.25
CA THR A 3 -5.11 -0.64 33.98
C THR A 3 -4.08 -1.29 33.06
N LEU A 4 -4.27 -2.57 32.71
CA LEU A 4 -3.53 -3.19 31.62
C LEU A 4 -3.68 -2.27 30.42
N SER A 5 -2.55 -1.74 29.91
CA SER A 5 -2.52 -0.94 28.68
C SER A 5 -3.18 -1.77 27.59
N LYS A 6 -4.22 -1.24 26.96
CA LYS A 6 -4.82 -1.90 25.80
C LYS A 6 -3.76 -2.02 24.72
N LYS A 7 -3.72 -3.17 24.01
CA LYS A 7 -2.85 -3.31 22.86
C LYS A 7 -3.30 -2.32 21.78
N GLN A 8 -2.38 -1.46 21.36
CA GLN A 8 -2.61 -0.53 20.25
C GLN A 8 -2.44 -1.24 18.92
N PHE A 9 -3.02 -0.68 17.87
CA PHE A 9 -2.84 -1.11 16.49
C PHE A 9 -2.52 0.08 15.56
N HIS A 10 -1.83 -0.22 14.47
CA HIS A 10 -1.38 0.76 13.51
C HIS A 10 -2.51 1.23 12.59
N LEU A 11 -2.45 2.50 12.18
CA LEU A 11 -3.27 3.05 11.10
C LEU A 11 -2.38 3.56 9.98
N ALA A 12 -2.66 3.12 8.77
CA ALA A 12 -2.04 3.66 7.57
C ALA A 12 -3.08 3.96 6.51
N TRP A 13 -2.71 4.71 5.49
CA TRP A 13 -3.59 5.06 4.39
C TRP A 13 -3.08 4.49 3.07
N PHE A 14 -3.94 3.76 2.37
CA PHE A 14 -3.71 3.34 0.99
C PHE A 14 -4.34 4.36 0.04
N LEU A 15 -3.47 5.14 -0.57
CA LEU A 15 -3.86 6.18 -1.49
C LEU A 15 -4.00 5.61 -2.90
N ASN A 16 -5.25 5.45 -3.34
CA ASN A 16 -5.56 5.25 -4.74
C ASN A 16 -5.24 6.57 -5.45
N PHE A 17 -4.05 6.61 -6.02
CA PHE A 17 -3.49 7.78 -6.64
C PHE A 17 -4.05 7.95 -8.06
N VAL A 18 -5.27 8.39 -8.14
CA VAL A 18 -5.98 8.73 -9.38
C VAL A 18 -6.11 10.25 -9.52
N THR A 19 -6.62 10.70 -10.64
CA THR A 19 -7.06 12.09 -10.80
C THR A 19 -8.05 12.49 -9.69
N ASP A 20 -8.15 13.76 -9.37
CA ASP A 20 -9.03 14.22 -8.32
C ASP A 20 -10.51 13.86 -8.57
N ASP A 21 -11.35 14.01 -7.55
CA ASP A 21 -12.79 13.74 -7.63
C ASP A 21 -13.52 14.81 -8.45
N TRP A 22 -13.36 14.75 -9.77
CA TRP A 22 -13.94 15.74 -10.67
C TRP A 22 -15.45 15.56 -10.90
N ASN A 23 -15.97 14.34 -10.75
CA ASN A 23 -17.37 13.99 -11.04
C ASN A 23 -18.12 13.35 -9.86
N GLY A 24 -17.54 13.32 -8.66
CA GLY A 24 -18.21 12.82 -7.47
C GLY A 24 -19.25 13.80 -6.93
N THR A 25 -20.14 13.30 -6.07
CA THR A 25 -21.22 14.10 -5.46
C THR A 25 -20.70 15.35 -4.73
N TRP A 26 -19.46 15.29 -4.22
CA TRP A 26 -18.80 16.38 -3.49
C TRP A 26 -17.59 16.93 -4.25
N GLY A 27 -17.39 16.46 -5.47
CA GLY A 27 -16.37 16.97 -6.38
C GLY A 27 -16.71 18.42 -6.81
N ASN A 28 -15.66 19.19 -7.07
CA ASN A 28 -15.79 20.59 -7.50
C ASN A 28 -15.51 20.79 -9.01
N GLY A 29 -15.72 19.75 -9.81
CA GLY A 29 -15.50 19.77 -11.25
C GLY A 29 -14.07 19.54 -11.71
N GLY A 30 -13.18 19.15 -10.79
CA GLY A 30 -11.76 18.93 -11.06
C GLY A 30 -10.95 20.23 -11.06
N ARG A 31 -9.65 20.08 -10.87
CA ARG A 31 -8.65 21.15 -10.95
C ARG A 31 -7.42 20.61 -11.66
N ASP A 32 -6.59 21.51 -12.14
CA ASP A 32 -5.25 21.13 -12.60
C ASP A 32 -4.49 20.43 -11.47
N TRP A 33 -3.81 19.36 -11.81
CA TRP A 33 -3.05 18.59 -10.83
C TRP A 33 -1.80 19.37 -10.41
N THR A 34 -1.74 19.77 -9.13
CA THR A 34 -0.61 20.54 -8.56
C THR A 34 0.07 19.82 -7.40
N GLY A 35 -0.53 18.75 -6.89
CA GLY A 35 -0.07 18.07 -5.67
C GLY A 35 -0.54 18.72 -4.35
N ASP A 36 -1.16 19.88 -4.36
CA ASP A 36 -1.58 20.60 -3.15
C ASP A 36 -2.52 19.80 -2.27
N PHE A 37 -3.48 19.11 -2.88
CA PHE A 37 -4.41 18.24 -2.16
C PHE A 37 -3.68 17.16 -1.36
N TYR A 38 -2.64 16.54 -1.93
CA TYR A 38 -1.88 15.48 -1.28
C TYR A 38 -1.01 16.00 -0.14
N VAL A 39 -0.50 17.22 -0.26
CA VAL A 39 0.23 17.91 0.80
C VAL A 39 -0.70 18.19 1.99
N GLU A 40 -1.91 18.70 1.74
CA GLU A 40 -2.91 18.92 2.77
C GLU A 40 -3.32 17.59 3.43
N MET A 41 -3.60 16.56 2.63
CA MET A 41 -3.91 15.23 3.13
C MET A 41 -2.79 14.65 4.01
N ALA A 42 -1.52 14.79 3.61
CA ALA A 42 -0.39 14.32 4.41
C ALA A 42 -0.35 15.00 5.80
N ARG A 43 -0.63 16.31 5.86
CA ARG A 43 -0.73 17.05 7.13
C ARG A 43 -1.91 16.59 7.98
N ASP A 44 -3.06 16.29 7.37
CA ASP A 44 -4.23 15.78 8.08
C ASP A 44 -3.97 14.36 8.63
N LEU A 45 -3.33 13.49 7.85
CA LEU A 45 -2.92 12.16 8.30
C LEU A 45 -1.91 12.23 9.45
N GLU A 46 -0.90 13.12 9.36
CA GLU A 46 0.06 13.33 10.46
C GLU A 46 -0.62 13.86 11.71
N ARG A 47 -1.51 14.85 11.59
CA ARG A 47 -2.30 15.40 12.71
C ARG A 47 -3.16 14.32 13.38
N ALA A 48 -3.69 13.38 12.60
CA ALA A 48 -4.45 12.23 13.09
C ALA A 48 -3.57 11.06 13.56
N HIS A 49 -2.23 11.19 13.49
CA HIS A 49 -1.24 10.20 13.93
C HIS A 49 -1.27 8.87 13.15
N PHE A 50 -1.49 8.94 11.84
CA PHE A 50 -1.26 7.78 10.98
C PHE A 50 0.22 7.41 10.94
N ASP A 51 0.52 6.11 10.87
CA ASP A 51 1.91 5.64 10.78
C ASP A 51 2.52 5.97 9.42
N TYR A 52 1.79 5.73 8.33
CA TYR A 52 2.26 6.02 6.98
C TYR A 52 1.13 6.15 5.95
N VAL A 53 1.48 6.70 4.80
CA VAL A 53 0.68 6.67 3.58
C VAL A 53 1.42 5.89 2.49
N ILE A 54 0.71 4.94 1.86
CA ILE A 54 1.17 4.20 0.70
C ILE A 54 0.58 4.84 -0.56
N LEU A 55 1.41 5.04 -1.58
CA LEU A 55 0.99 5.60 -2.87
C LEU A 55 1.02 4.48 -3.91
N GLU A 56 -0.16 4.11 -4.41
CA GLU A 56 -0.30 3.15 -5.50
C GLU A 56 0.34 3.68 -6.79
N ASP A 57 0.74 2.78 -7.68
CA ASP A 57 1.19 3.13 -9.02
C ASP A 57 0.63 2.17 -10.07
N LYS A 58 0.44 2.69 -11.29
CA LYS A 58 0.13 1.96 -12.51
C LYS A 58 0.88 2.62 -13.67
N LEU A 59 1.49 1.80 -14.50
CA LEU A 59 2.41 2.26 -15.56
C LEU A 59 1.84 2.07 -16.96
N MET A 60 0.50 2.07 -17.09
CA MET A 60 -0.21 1.94 -18.37
C MET A 60 -1.59 2.60 -18.30
N VAL A 61 -2.20 2.80 -19.44
CA VAL A 61 -3.65 3.01 -19.61
C VAL A 61 -4.23 1.69 -20.09
N SER A 62 -5.17 1.11 -19.34
CA SER A 62 -5.62 -0.25 -19.56
C SER A 62 -6.63 -0.38 -20.70
N THR A 63 -6.48 -1.44 -21.49
CA THR A 63 -7.50 -1.88 -22.48
C THR A 63 -8.22 -3.15 -22.02
N ALA A 64 -8.00 -3.61 -20.80
CA ALA A 64 -8.52 -4.89 -20.34
C ALA A 64 -10.05 -4.97 -20.27
N TYR A 65 -10.75 -3.84 -20.07
CA TYR A 65 -12.20 -3.77 -20.07
C TYR A 65 -12.71 -3.40 -21.48
N GLY A 66 -13.38 -4.32 -22.15
CA GLY A 66 -13.94 -4.11 -23.48
C GLY A 66 -12.93 -3.99 -24.63
N GLY A 67 -11.66 -4.27 -24.39
CA GLY A 67 -10.61 -4.22 -25.41
C GLY A 67 -10.20 -2.81 -25.84
N THR A 68 -10.64 -1.76 -25.15
CA THR A 68 -10.35 -0.35 -25.46
C THR A 68 -9.96 0.46 -24.23
N ILE A 69 -9.33 1.61 -24.42
CA ILE A 69 -8.98 2.54 -23.31
C ILE A 69 -10.18 3.36 -22.81
N GLU A 70 -11.36 3.21 -23.42
CA GLU A 70 -12.49 4.12 -23.21
C GLU A 70 -12.98 4.16 -21.76
N ALA A 71 -13.25 2.99 -21.16
CA ALA A 71 -13.70 2.90 -19.78
C ALA A 71 -12.63 3.38 -18.79
N ASP A 72 -11.37 3.05 -19.06
CA ASP A 72 -10.24 3.47 -18.23
C ASP A 72 -10.11 5.00 -18.18
N LEU A 73 -10.18 5.66 -19.31
CA LEU A 73 -10.12 7.12 -19.40
C LEU A 73 -11.39 7.79 -18.87
N LYS A 74 -12.58 7.23 -19.17
CA LYS A 74 -13.86 7.73 -18.70
C LYS A 74 -13.90 7.82 -17.17
N HIS A 75 -13.36 6.84 -16.49
CA HIS A 75 -13.37 6.78 -15.04
C HIS A 75 -12.08 7.26 -14.38
N GLY A 76 -11.02 7.55 -15.13
CA GLY A 76 -9.72 7.93 -14.61
C GLY A 76 -9.10 6.83 -13.75
N VAL A 77 -9.21 5.56 -14.16
CA VAL A 77 -8.76 4.41 -13.35
C VAL A 77 -7.23 4.37 -13.22
N ASN A 78 -6.54 4.41 -14.36
CA ASN A 78 -5.08 4.29 -14.42
C ASN A 78 -4.33 5.57 -14.79
N PRO A 79 -4.91 6.63 -15.36
CA PRO A 79 -4.17 7.88 -15.51
C PRO A 79 -3.64 8.37 -14.17
N LYS A 80 -2.31 8.35 -13.99
CA LYS A 80 -1.62 8.67 -12.74
C LYS A 80 -0.36 9.45 -13.02
N HIS A 81 0.02 10.27 -12.06
CA HIS A 81 1.35 10.85 -12.00
C HIS A 81 2.30 9.91 -11.25
N ASP A 82 3.61 10.07 -11.45
CA ASP A 82 4.61 9.29 -10.72
C ASP A 82 4.48 9.53 -9.21
N PRO A 83 4.31 8.49 -8.38
CA PRO A 83 4.15 8.62 -6.94
C PRO A 83 5.42 9.06 -6.21
N VAL A 84 6.60 8.88 -6.80
CA VAL A 84 7.88 9.14 -6.13
C VAL A 84 8.11 10.63 -5.88
N PRO A 85 7.95 11.55 -6.86
CA PRO A 85 8.01 12.99 -6.61
C PRO A 85 6.97 13.47 -5.60
N LEU A 86 5.75 12.89 -5.65
CA LEU A 86 4.69 13.22 -4.72
C LEU A 86 5.04 12.79 -3.28
N ALA A 87 5.61 11.61 -3.09
CA ALA A 87 6.08 11.15 -1.79
C ALA A 87 7.12 12.10 -1.17
N VAL A 88 8.03 12.64 -1.97
CA VAL A 88 8.99 13.67 -1.52
C VAL A 88 8.26 14.93 -1.07
N LEU A 89 7.29 15.41 -1.84
CA LEU A 89 6.50 16.59 -1.51
C LEU A 89 5.72 16.40 -0.20
N MET A 90 5.07 15.26 -0.01
CA MET A 90 4.36 14.91 1.22
C MET A 90 5.31 14.79 2.42
N ALA A 91 6.49 14.18 2.24
CA ALA A 91 7.50 14.07 3.29
C ALA A 91 8.05 15.43 3.73
N GLN A 92 8.21 16.39 2.80
CA GLN A 92 8.66 17.73 3.13
C GLN A 92 7.57 18.56 3.84
N ALA A 93 6.31 18.22 3.67
CA ALA A 93 5.17 18.88 4.31
C ALA A 93 4.86 18.37 5.72
N THR A 94 5.51 17.27 6.14
CA THR A 94 5.29 16.54 7.40
C THR A 94 6.60 16.33 8.16
N SER A 95 6.51 15.87 9.39
CA SER A 95 7.67 15.65 10.27
C SER A 95 7.75 14.25 10.90
N ARG A 96 6.68 13.46 10.82
CA ARG A 96 6.54 12.13 11.46
C ARG A 96 5.95 11.07 10.53
N LEU A 97 5.03 11.46 9.64
CA LEU A 97 4.32 10.54 8.75
C LEU A 97 5.29 9.80 7.83
N GLY A 98 5.20 8.47 7.78
CA GLY A 98 5.89 7.65 6.79
C GLY A 98 5.30 7.82 5.39
N VAL A 99 6.14 7.85 4.35
CA VAL A 99 5.71 7.93 2.94
C VAL A 99 6.26 6.75 2.16
N VAL A 100 5.37 6.01 1.50
CA VAL A 100 5.69 4.69 0.91
C VAL A 100 5.20 4.64 -0.55
N PRO A 101 5.94 5.23 -1.52
CA PRO A 101 5.57 5.09 -2.92
C PRO A 101 5.82 3.68 -3.44
N THR A 102 5.03 3.29 -4.44
CA THR A 102 5.18 2.04 -5.17
C THR A 102 6.24 2.17 -6.26
N MET A 103 7.17 1.22 -6.30
CA MET A 103 8.16 1.10 -7.38
C MET A 103 8.36 -0.37 -7.73
N SER A 104 8.30 -0.68 -9.04
CA SER A 104 8.34 -2.06 -9.53
C SER A 104 9.77 -2.59 -9.69
N THR A 105 10.02 -3.77 -9.18
CA THR A 105 11.28 -4.50 -9.41
C THR A 105 11.46 -4.93 -10.88
N SER A 106 10.37 -4.93 -11.65
CA SER A 106 10.41 -5.29 -13.07
C SER A 106 10.92 -4.16 -13.97
N PHE A 107 10.81 -2.88 -13.53
CA PHE A 107 11.04 -1.75 -14.41
C PHE A 107 12.15 -0.80 -13.93
N TYR A 108 12.48 -0.78 -12.66
CA TYR A 108 13.58 0.01 -12.12
C TYR A 108 14.90 -0.79 -12.12
N PRO A 109 16.01 -0.28 -12.69
CA PRO A 109 17.32 -0.90 -12.47
C PRO A 109 17.71 -0.90 -10.99
N PRO A 110 18.24 -2.01 -10.43
CA PRO A 110 18.48 -2.14 -8.98
C PRO A 110 19.35 -1.04 -8.38
N PHE A 111 20.47 -0.69 -9.03
CA PHE A 111 21.37 0.36 -8.55
C PHE A 111 20.68 1.74 -8.54
N LEU A 112 19.89 2.04 -9.56
CA LEU A 112 19.16 3.31 -9.65
C LEU A 112 18.10 3.40 -8.55
N LEU A 113 17.35 2.33 -8.32
CA LEU A 113 16.35 2.26 -7.26
C LEU A 113 17.01 2.39 -5.89
N ALA A 114 18.08 1.65 -5.60
CA ALA A 114 18.79 1.74 -4.32
C ALA A 114 19.25 3.17 -4.03
N ARG A 115 19.84 3.84 -5.04
CA ARG A 115 20.27 5.24 -4.95
C ARG A 115 19.09 6.20 -4.72
N LEU A 116 18.00 6.04 -5.47
CA LEU A 116 16.80 6.86 -5.37
C LEU A 116 16.19 6.75 -3.97
N CYS A 117 15.95 5.55 -3.49
CA CYS A 117 15.40 5.29 -2.16
C CYS A 117 16.27 5.89 -1.04
N ALA A 118 17.59 5.68 -1.07
CA ALA A 118 18.48 6.25 -0.08
C ALA A 118 18.46 7.80 -0.11
N THR A 119 18.43 8.39 -1.31
CA THR A 119 18.33 9.85 -1.47
C THR A 119 17.05 10.39 -0.84
N ILE A 120 15.90 9.74 -1.12
CA ILE A 120 14.60 10.19 -0.59
C ILE A 120 14.54 9.99 0.92
N ASP A 121 15.11 8.91 1.45
CA ASP A 121 15.12 8.69 2.90
C ASP A 121 15.91 9.78 3.63
N HIS A 122 17.01 10.30 3.05
CA HIS A 122 17.69 11.49 3.57
C HIS A 122 16.80 12.74 3.50
N LEU A 123 16.12 12.98 2.38
CA LEU A 123 15.20 14.10 2.23
C LEU A 123 14.01 13.99 3.19
N ALA A 124 13.52 12.80 3.42
CA ALA A 124 12.44 12.49 4.36
C ALA A 124 12.90 12.35 5.82
N ARG A 125 14.21 12.48 6.10
CA ARG A 125 14.79 12.36 7.45
C ARG A 125 14.46 11.04 8.14
N GLY A 126 14.60 9.91 7.41
CA GLY A 126 14.33 8.57 7.94
C GLY A 126 12.85 8.20 7.99
N ARG A 127 12.02 8.74 7.07
CA ARG A 127 10.58 8.44 7.01
C ARG A 127 10.12 7.89 5.65
N PHE A 128 11.05 7.41 4.86
CA PHE A 128 10.76 6.82 3.57
C PHE A 128 10.62 5.31 3.66
N GLY A 129 9.66 4.77 2.92
CA GLY A 129 9.51 3.35 2.67
C GLY A 129 9.38 3.08 1.18
N TRP A 130 9.49 1.83 0.79
CA TRP A 130 9.33 1.34 -0.57
C TRP A 130 8.27 0.25 -0.61
N ASN A 131 7.16 0.50 -1.32
CA ASN A 131 6.20 -0.55 -1.64
C ASN A 131 6.73 -1.36 -2.83
N ILE A 132 7.12 -2.60 -2.56
CA ILE A 132 7.74 -3.50 -3.51
C ILE A 132 6.65 -4.22 -4.29
N VAL A 133 6.62 -4.04 -5.61
CA VAL A 133 5.73 -4.78 -6.50
C VAL A 133 6.53 -5.42 -7.63
N THR A 134 6.01 -6.54 -8.15
CA THR A 134 6.57 -7.24 -9.32
C THR A 134 5.80 -6.91 -10.60
N SER A 135 4.82 -6.00 -10.51
CA SER A 135 3.84 -5.69 -11.55
C SER A 135 3.00 -6.92 -11.98
N ALA A 136 1.95 -6.69 -12.75
CA ALA A 136 1.03 -7.76 -13.13
C ALA A 136 0.49 -7.60 -14.57
N GLU A 137 0.73 -6.46 -15.19
CA GLU A 137 0.12 -6.07 -16.46
C GLU A 137 1.12 -6.11 -17.62
N ASP A 138 0.79 -6.87 -18.67
CA ASP A 138 1.62 -6.95 -19.89
C ASP A 138 1.72 -5.60 -20.61
N GLN A 139 0.67 -4.77 -20.58
CA GLN A 139 0.69 -3.43 -21.17
C GLN A 139 1.70 -2.50 -20.48
N ALA A 140 1.88 -2.64 -19.16
CA ALA A 140 2.94 -1.92 -18.45
C ALA A 140 4.33 -2.37 -18.94
N ALA A 141 4.56 -3.68 -19.09
CA ALA A 141 5.82 -4.21 -19.59
C ALA A 141 6.15 -3.71 -21.01
N GLN A 142 5.15 -3.59 -21.87
CA GLN A 142 5.30 -3.08 -23.24
C GLN A 142 5.77 -1.62 -23.26
N ASN A 143 5.38 -0.81 -22.29
CA ASN A 143 5.89 0.57 -22.15
C ASN A 143 7.38 0.63 -21.79
N PHE A 144 7.96 -0.48 -21.32
CA PHE A 144 9.39 -0.63 -21.02
C PHE A 144 10.14 -1.51 -22.04
N GLY A 145 9.55 -1.73 -23.23
CA GLY A 145 10.18 -2.44 -24.33
C GLY A 145 10.19 -3.97 -24.22
N MET A 146 9.37 -4.52 -23.35
CA MET A 146 9.14 -5.96 -23.23
C MET A 146 7.89 -6.37 -24.03
N ASP A 147 7.85 -7.57 -24.59
CA ASP A 147 6.64 -8.08 -25.25
C ASP A 147 5.54 -8.40 -24.22
N LYS A 148 5.94 -8.99 -23.09
CA LYS A 148 5.09 -9.33 -21.96
C LYS A 148 5.92 -9.45 -20.67
N LEU A 149 5.25 -9.47 -19.51
CA LEU A 149 5.88 -9.80 -18.24
C LEU A 149 6.34 -11.26 -18.18
N TYR A 150 7.37 -11.52 -17.37
CA TYR A 150 7.72 -12.87 -16.96
C TYR A 150 6.56 -13.53 -16.22
N GLU A 151 6.56 -14.86 -16.17
CA GLU A 151 5.57 -15.62 -15.40
C GLU A 151 5.62 -15.25 -13.92
N HIS A 152 4.47 -15.34 -13.24
CA HIS A 152 4.29 -14.89 -11.86
C HIS A 152 5.39 -15.38 -10.90
N ASP A 153 5.71 -16.66 -10.90
CA ASP A 153 6.69 -17.22 -9.95
C ASP A 153 8.12 -16.81 -10.30
N GLU A 154 8.42 -16.64 -11.59
CA GLU A 154 9.71 -16.12 -12.04
C GLU A 154 9.90 -14.65 -11.64
N ARG A 155 8.84 -13.83 -11.71
CA ARG A 155 8.90 -12.45 -11.21
C ARG A 155 9.28 -12.39 -9.73
N TYR A 156 8.77 -13.30 -8.89
CA TYR A 156 9.17 -13.37 -7.47
C TYR A 156 10.59 -13.87 -7.27
N ALA A 157 11.07 -14.81 -8.11
CA ALA A 157 12.48 -15.23 -8.08
C ALA A 157 13.41 -14.06 -8.46
N MET A 158 13.06 -13.30 -9.49
CA MET A 158 13.77 -12.08 -9.88
C MET A 158 13.73 -11.02 -8.76
N ALA A 159 12.57 -10.77 -8.17
CA ALA A 159 12.42 -9.80 -7.09
C ALA A 159 13.24 -10.18 -5.85
N THR A 160 13.36 -11.46 -5.54
CA THR A 160 14.20 -11.96 -4.46
C THR A 160 15.67 -11.57 -4.68
N GLU A 161 16.23 -11.88 -5.83
CA GLU A 161 17.60 -11.52 -6.19
C GLU A 161 17.79 -9.99 -6.26
N TYR A 162 16.76 -9.28 -6.76
CA TYR A 162 16.74 -7.83 -6.81
C TYR A 162 16.88 -7.20 -5.42
N VAL A 163 16.06 -7.62 -4.46
CA VAL A 163 16.07 -7.05 -3.11
C VAL A 163 17.35 -7.43 -2.37
N ASP A 164 17.86 -8.65 -2.57
CA ASP A 164 19.16 -9.06 -2.01
C ASP A 164 20.30 -8.14 -2.50
N LEU A 165 20.32 -7.81 -3.79
CA LEU A 165 21.28 -6.85 -4.37
C LEU A 165 21.09 -5.44 -3.79
N VAL A 166 19.85 -4.94 -3.79
CA VAL A 166 19.55 -3.58 -3.29
C VAL A 166 19.95 -3.43 -1.83
N ARG A 167 19.69 -4.41 -0.97
CA ARG A 167 20.13 -4.41 0.44
C ARG A 167 21.63 -4.37 0.57
N GLN A 168 22.38 -5.18 -0.19
CA GLN A 168 23.84 -5.13 -0.19
C GLN A 168 24.39 -3.77 -0.63
N LEU A 169 23.73 -3.10 -1.59
CA LEU A 169 24.09 -1.75 -2.01
C LEU A 169 23.89 -0.74 -0.86
N TRP A 170 22.77 -0.79 -0.12
CA TRP A 170 22.54 0.07 1.05
C TRP A 170 23.52 -0.21 2.19
N GLU A 171 23.93 -1.45 2.37
CA GLU A 171 24.87 -1.89 3.41
C GLU A 171 26.33 -1.67 3.03
N SER A 172 26.63 -1.24 1.78
CA SER A 172 28.00 -1.03 1.31
C SER A 172 28.77 0.09 2.04
N TRP A 173 28.06 0.92 2.80
CA TRP A 173 28.63 1.94 3.70
C TRP A 173 28.35 1.55 5.17
N ALA A 174 29.39 1.43 5.97
CA ALA A 174 29.21 1.25 7.41
C ALA A 174 28.54 2.48 8.05
N PRO A 175 27.81 2.34 9.18
CA PRO A 175 27.10 3.45 9.82
C PRO A 175 27.98 4.66 10.14
N ASP A 176 29.25 4.43 10.45
CA ASP A 176 30.25 5.42 10.84
C ASP A 176 31.31 5.70 9.75
N ALA A 177 30.99 5.37 8.49
CA ALA A 177 31.92 5.59 7.36
C ALA A 177 32.16 7.09 7.07
N VAL A 178 31.17 7.96 7.28
CA VAL A 178 31.26 9.41 7.02
C VAL A 178 31.87 10.12 8.24
N VAL A 179 33.14 10.49 8.17
CA VAL A 179 33.89 11.07 9.29
C VAL A 179 33.93 12.61 9.27
N ARG A 180 33.91 13.24 8.10
CA ARG A 180 33.98 14.71 7.92
C ARG A 180 35.12 15.35 8.71
N ASP A 181 36.29 14.72 8.70
CA ASP A 181 37.49 15.19 9.39
C ASP A 181 38.05 16.42 8.66
N ARG A 182 38.00 17.58 9.34
CA ARG A 182 38.48 18.85 8.79
C ARG A 182 39.98 18.99 8.84
N GLU A 183 40.66 18.32 9.77
CA GLU A 183 42.12 18.40 9.93
C GLU A 183 42.83 17.69 8.81
N THR A 184 42.36 16.51 8.43
CA THR A 184 42.93 15.72 7.33
C THR A 184 42.25 15.98 5.98
N GLY A 185 41.14 16.71 5.96
CA GLY A 185 40.31 16.93 4.73
C GLY A 185 39.58 15.64 4.27
N THR A 186 39.38 14.68 5.16
CA THR A 186 38.79 13.38 4.85
C THR A 186 37.28 13.42 5.05
N TYR A 187 36.52 13.14 3.96
CA TYR A 187 35.06 13.06 4.03
C TYR A 187 34.58 11.75 4.62
N ALA A 188 35.10 10.63 4.15
CA ALA A 188 34.73 9.29 4.59
C ALA A 188 35.92 8.37 4.71
N ASP A 189 35.87 7.43 5.63
CA ASP A 189 36.85 6.38 5.83
C ASP A 189 36.70 5.30 4.76
N SER A 190 37.63 5.22 3.83
CA SER A 190 37.59 4.28 2.71
C SER A 190 37.62 2.81 3.12
N THR A 191 38.08 2.50 4.35
CA THR A 191 38.07 1.12 4.87
C THR A 191 36.69 0.66 5.33
N LYS A 192 35.74 1.58 5.45
CA LYS A 192 34.36 1.35 5.88
C LYS A 192 33.36 1.40 4.72
N VAL A 193 33.85 1.46 3.47
CA VAL A 193 33.06 1.42 2.24
C VAL A 193 33.60 0.31 1.36
N HIS A 194 32.77 -0.63 0.98
CA HIS A 194 33.22 -1.81 0.23
C HIS A 194 32.43 -2.01 -1.07
N THR A 195 33.10 -2.55 -2.09
CA THR A 195 32.42 -3.00 -3.31
C THR A 195 31.54 -4.19 -3.01
N VAL A 196 30.39 -4.25 -3.69
CA VAL A 196 29.40 -5.34 -3.51
C VAL A 196 29.74 -6.52 -4.40
N ASP A 197 30.22 -6.26 -5.62
CA ASP A 197 30.61 -7.23 -6.66
C ASP A 197 29.56 -8.35 -6.85
N PHE A 198 28.27 -7.97 -6.82
CA PHE A 198 27.15 -8.88 -6.93
C PHE A 198 27.06 -9.50 -8.35
N VAL A 199 26.99 -10.82 -8.41
CA VAL A 199 26.77 -11.60 -9.63
C VAL A 199 25.68 -12.64 -9.36
N GLY A 200 24.46 -12.37 -9.79
CA GLY A 200 23.33 -13.26 -9.69
C GLY A 200 22.93 -13.86 -11.04
N LYS A 201 21.81 -14.58 -11.03
CA LYS A 201 21.19 -15.13 -12.24
C LYS A 201 20.63 -14.02 -13.14
N TYR A 202 19.98 -13.03 -12.53
CA TYR A 202 19.23 -11.98 -13.21
C TYR A 202 19.97 -10.63 -13.20
N TYR A 203 20.70 -10.32 -12.14
CA TYR A 203 21.29 -9.01 -11.93
C TYR A 203 22.78 -9.08 -11.64
N LYS A 204 23.46 -7.99 -12.00
CA LYS A 204 24.89 -7.76 -11.68
C LYS A 204 25.08 -6.31 -11.30
N SER A 205 25.88 -6.07 -10.27
CA SER A 205 26.28 -4.72 -9.86
C SER A 205 27.61 -4.75 -9.14
N ARG A 206 28.50 -3.83 -9.51
CA ARG A 206 29.80 -3.70 -8.84
C ARG A 206 29.64 -3.04 -7.46
N GLY A 207 28.80 -2.02 -7.33
CA GLY A 207 28.83 -1.17 -6.14
C GLY A 207 30.19 -0.48 -5.91
N PRO A 208 30.43 0.15 -4.75
CA PRO A 208 29.45 0.45 -3.72
C PRO A 208 28.35 1.39 -4.23
N LEU A 209 27.30 1.58 -3.42
CA LEU A 209 26.34 2.65 -3.69
C LEU A 209 27.08 3.99 -3.57
N ASN A 210 26.76 4.95 -4.46
CA ASN A 210 27.38 6.28 -4.40
C ASN A 210 26.57 7.29 -3.56
N THR A 211 25.61 6.80 -2.75
CA THR A 211 24.87 7.54 -1.73
C THR A 211 25.26 7.01 -0.38
N VAL A 212 25.53 7.90 0.58
CA VAL A 212 25.84 7.50 1.95
C VAL A 212 24.68 6.73 2.57
N ARG A 213 24.98 5.96 3.63
CA ARG A 213 23.98 5.16 4.34
C ARG A 213 22.77 5.99 4.77
N SER A 214 21.61 5.47 4.54
CA SER A 214 20.31 6.06 4.86
C SER A 214 20.12 6.23 6.38
N PRO A 215 19.37 7.25 6.85
CA PRO A 215 19.13 7.47 8.29
C PRO A 215 18.55 6.26 9.01
N GLN A 216 17.67 5.49 8.36
CA GLN A 216 17.08 4.25 8.89
C GLN A 216 17.97 3.01 8.64
N GLY A 217 19.20 3.18 8.13
CA GLY A 217 20.03 2.09 7.62
C GLY A 217 19.58 1.66 6.21
N HIS A 218 18.34 1.36 6.04
CA HIS A 218 17.64 1.22 4.75
C HIS A 218 16.16 1.65 4.91
N PRO A 219 15.48 2.04 3.82
CA PRO A 219 14.05 2.37 3.86
C PRO A 219 13.19 1.24 4.41
N VAL A 220 12.04 1.57 4.97
CA VAL A 220 11.03 0.58 5.36
C VAL A 220 10.56 -0.17 4.11
N LEU A 221 10.50 -1.48 4.17
CA LEU A 221 10.05 -2.33 3.06
C LEU A 221 8.60 -2.74 3.28
N CYS A 222 7.75 -2.35 2.33
CA CYS A 222 6.34 -2.71 2.28
C CYS A 222 6.08 -3.67 1.13
N GLN A 223 5.13 -4.58 1.27
CA GLN A 223 4.77 -5.50 0.20
C GLN A 223 3.30 -5.93 0.29
N ALA A 224 2.66 -6.18 -0.86
CA ALA A 224 1.27 -6.62 -0.98
C ALA A 224 1.19 -8.03 -1.57
N GLY A 225 1.59 -9.07 -0.81
CA GLY A 225 1.66 -10.46 -1.26
C GLY A 225 0.53 -11.34 -0.74
N ALA A 226 -0.43 -11.69 -1.60
CA ALA A 226 -1.50 -12.62 -1.24
C ALA A 226 -1.20 -14.08 -1.67
N SER A 227 -0.45 -14.28 -2.75
CA SER A 227 -0.07 -15.60 -3.27
C SER A 227 0.99 -16.29 -2.38
N PRO A 228 1.12 -17.63 -2.44
CA PRO A 228 2.15 -18.32 -1.66
C PRO A 228 3.58 -17.79 -1.90
N PRO A 229 4.07 -17.56 -3.14
CA PRO A 229 5.36 -16.91 -3.37
C PRO A 229 5.43 -15.47 -2.80
N GLY A 230 4.32 -14.70 -2.90
CA GLY A 230 4.26 -13.35 -2.35
C GLY A 230 4.35 -13.31 -0.84
N ARG A 231 3.72 -14.24 -0.12
CA ARG A 231 3.82 -14.35 1.35
C ARG A 231 5.22 -14.78 1.80
N GLU A 232 5.85 -15.67 1.05
CA GLU A 232 7.22 -16.11 1.30
C GLU A 232 8.20 -14.95 1.13
N PHE A 233 8.06 -14.20 0.04
CA PHE A 233 8.84 -12.98 -0.22
C PHE A 233 8.62 -11.92 0.86
N ALA A 234 7.36 -11.67 1.24
CA ALA A 234 7.03 -10.70 2.29
C ALA A 234 7.65 -11.08 3.63
N ALA A 235 7.54 -12.34 4.05
CA ALA A 235 8.12 -12.84 5.30
C ALA A 235 9.65 -12.73 5.32
N ARG A 236 10.31 -12.84 4.18
CA ARG A 236 11.76 -12.67 4.09
C ARG A 236 12.22 -11.22 4.21
N TYR A 237 11.47 -10.26 3.66
CA TYR A 237 11.97 -8.90 3.47
C TYR A 237 11.13 -7.79 4.10
N ALA A 238 9.79 -7.93 4.16
CA ALA A 238 8.93 -6.82 4.50
C ALA A 238 8.97 -6.45 5.99
N ASP A 239 8.88 -5.16 6.27
CA ASP A 239 8.65 -4.58 7.59
C ASP A 239 7.14 -4.36 7.82
N THR A 240 6.38 -4.19 6.71
CA THR A 240 4.91 -4.08 6.74
C THR A 240 4.28 -4.71 5.50
N ILE A 241 3.09 -5.25 5.66
CA ILE A 241 2.35 -5.94 4.59
C ILE A 241 0.98 -5.32 4.44
N VAL A 242 0.60 -5.05 3.18
CA VAL A 242 -0.79 -4.78 2.79
C VAL A 242 -1.50 -6.12 2.60
N ALA A 243 -2.47 -6.41 3.43
CA ALA A 243 -3.23 -7.66 3.37
C ALA A 243 -4.70 -7.41 3.02
N THR A 244 -5.27 -8.32 2.23
CA THR A 244 -6.70 -8.34 1.92
C THR A 244 -7.34 -9.57 2.54
N ALA A 245 -8.16 -9.36 3.55
CA ALA A 245 -8.98 -10.40 4.17
C ALA A 245 -10.26 -9.76 4.71
N ASN A 246 -11.38 -10.51 4.71
CA ASN A 246 -12.70 -9.91 4.91
C ASN A 246 -13.38 -10.38 6.20
N THR A 247 -12.83 -11.38 6.87
CA THR A 247 -13.35 -11.88 8.14
C THR A 247 -12.23 -11.98 9.17
N PRO A 248 -12.53 -11.83 10.47
CA PRO A 248 -11.52 -11.98 11.53
C PRO A 248 -10.75 -13.30 11.43
N ALA A 249 -11.43 -14.39 11.11
CA ALA A 249 -10.79 -15.71 10.95
C ALA A 249 -9.78 -15.73 9.80
N GLN A 250 -10.11 -15.11 8.65
CA GLN A 250 -9.19 -15.00 7.51
C GLN A 250 -8.01 -14.07 7.82
N MET A 251 -8.27 -12.94 8.50
CA MET A 251 -7.23 -11.99 8.94
C MET A 251 -6.24 -12.70 9.88
N LYS A 252 -6.77 -13.42 10.89
CA LYS A 252 -5.96 -14.18 11.83
C LYS A 252 -5.14 -15.26 11.11
N ALA A 253 -5.76 -16.06 10.25
CA ALA A 253 -5.06 -17.10 9.52
C ALA A 253 -3.92 -16.55 8.62
N TYR A 254 -4.16 -15.41 7.95
CA TYR A 254 -3.12 -14.74 7.15
C TYR A 254 -1.97 -14.26 8.03
N ARG A 255 -2.29 -13.57 9.13
CA ARG A 255 -1.28 -13.06 10.07
C ARG A 255 -0.45 -14.18 10.70
N ASP A 256 -1.10 -15.26 11.14
CA ASP A 256 -0.43 -16.43 11.73
C ASP A 256 0.51 -17.12 10.71
N ASP A 257 0.10 -17.23 9.43
CA ASP A 257 0.95 -17.75 8.35
C ASP A 257 2.20 -16.88 8.13
N ILE A 258 2.04 -15.56 8.05
CA ILE A 258 3.18 -14.63 7.93
C ILE A 258 4.12 -14.76 9.14
N ARG A 259 3.62 -14.78 10.36
CA ARG A 259 4.43 -14.93 11.58
C ARG A 259 5.21 -16.25 11.61
N SER A 260 4.57 -17.34 11.18
CA SER A 260 5.24 -18.65 11.04
C SER A 260 6.38 -18.60 10.02
N LYS A 261 6.17 -17.94 8.89
CA LYS A 261 7.20 -17.79 7.85
C LYS A 261 8.34 -16.86 8.27
N LEU A 262 8.06 -15.77 8.99
CA LEU A 262 9.10 -14.92 9.60
C LEU A 262 10.03 -15.73 10.49
N ALA A 263 9.45 -16.53 11.41
CA ALA A 263 10.22 -17.41 12.27
C ALA A 263 11.06 -18.43 11.49
N ALA A 264 10.53 -18.98 10.39
CA ALA A 264 11.28 -19.89 9.52
C ALA A 264 12.46 -19.22 8.81
N HIS A 265 12.42 -17.89 8.59
CA HIS A 265 13.52 -17.07 8.09
C HIS A 265 14.44 -16.54 9.20
N GLY A 266 14.22 -16.92 10.45
CA GLY A 266 15.03 -16.46 11.59
C GLY A 266 14.76 -15.00 12.00
N ARG A 267 13.63 -14.43 11.59
CA ARG A 267 13.15 -13.11 11.96
C ARG A 267 12.21 -13.21 13.18
N ASP A 268 12.16 -12.13 13.98
CA ASP A 268 11.12 -12.04 15.01
C ASP A 268 9.75 -11.94 14.34
N PRO A 269 8.76 -12.73 14.77
CA PRO A 269 7.39 -12.61 14.28
C PRO A 269 6.76 -11.21 14.42
N ASP A 270 7.27 -10.36 15.30
CA ASP A 270 6.81 -8.99 15.49
C ASP A 270 7.57 -7.95 14.64
N ASP A 271 8.61 -8.34 13.88
CA ASP A 271 9.37 -7.48 12.96
C ASP A 271 8.59 -7.08 11.69
N CYS A 272 7.40 -7.61 11.48
CA CYS A 272 6.59 -7.30 10.31
C CYS A 272 5.12 -7.07 10.71
N LYS A 273 4.61 -5.89 10.40
CA LYS A 273 3.23 -5.49 10.72
C LYS A 273 2.30 -5.78 9.54
N VAL A 274 1.29 -6.60 9.78
CA VAL A 274 0.26 -6.95 8.78
C VAL A 274 -0.92 -6.00 8.94
N LEU A 275 -1.12 -5.09 7.98
CA LEU A 275 -2.22 -4.14 7.96
C LEU A 275 -3.27 -4.56 6.94
N PHE A 276 -4.53 -4.66 7.42
CA PHE A 276 -5.64 -5.11 6.58
C PHE A 276 -6.33 -3.94 5.90
N LEU A 277 -6.48 -4.04 4.57
CA LEU A 277 -7.13 -3.02 3.74
C LEU A 277 -8.62 -2.97 4.04
N VAL A 278 -9.10 -1.80 4.46
CA VAL A 278 -10.50 -1.55 4.82
C VAL A 278 -10.97 -0.19 4.32
N SER A 279 -12.28 -0.05 4.11
CA SER A 279 -12.91 1.21 3.67
C SER A 279 -14.07 1.57 4.61
N PRO A 280 -13.80 2.14 5.80
CA PRO A 280 -14.85 2.53 6.74
C PRO A 280 -15.80 3.56 6.12
N ILE A 281 -17.09 3.44 6.41
CA ILE A 281 -18.13 4.39 6.00
C ILE A 281 -18.76 4.96 7.26
N VAL A 282 -18.45 6.22 7.54
CA VAL A 282 -18.96 6.90 8.75
C VAL A 282 -19.95 8.01 8.39
N ALA A 283 -20.96 8.18 9.25
CA ALA A 283 -21.93 9.25 9.22
C ALA A 283 -22.43 9.56 10.63
N ASP A 284 -23.32 10.55 10.78
CA ASP A 284 -23.85 10.94 12.10
C ASP A 284 -24.76 9.84 12.70
N THR A 285 -25.43 9.04 11.85
CA THR A 285 -26.24 7.90 12.25
C THR A 285 -25.87 6.63 11.47
N VAL A 286 -26.22 5.46 12.00
CA VAL A 286 -26.02 4.17 11.33
C VAL A 286 -26.82 4.10 10.03
N GLU A 287 -28.08 4.60 10.06
CA GLU A 287 -28.97 4.63 8.92
C GLU A 287 -28.40 5.50 7.78
N GLU A 288 -27.85 6.65 8.10
CA GLU A 288 -27.20 7.53 7.12
C GLU A 288 -25.96 6.88 6.52
N ALA A 289 -25.14 6.19 7.32
CA ALA A 289 -23.97 5.48 6.83
C ALA A 289 -24.35 4.38 5.84
N HIS A 290 -25.40 3.61 6.12
CA HIS A 290 -25.94 2.62 5.19
C HIS A 290 -26.53 3.25 3.93
N ALA A 291 -27.29 4.34 4.07
CA ALA A 291 -27.84 5.08 2.91
C ALA A 291 -26.70 5.64 2.02
N LYS A 292 -25.62 6.13 2.64
CA LYS A 292 -24.41 6.59 1.95
C LYS A 292 -23.78 5.45 1.12
N LYS A 293 -23.58 4.27 1.72
CA LYS A 293 -23.09 3.08 1.01
C LYS A 293 -23.98 2.74 -0.19
N LEU A 294 -25.28 2.60 0.02
CA LEU A 294 -26.21 2.20 -1.05
C LEU A 294 -26.21 3.20 -2.21
N ARG A 295 -26.16 4.51 -1.92
CA ARG A 295 -26.12 5.56 -2.94
C ARG A 295 -24.90 5.43 -3.83
N TRP A 296 -23.74 5.22 -3.26
CA TRP A 296 -22.49 5.09 -4.03
C TRP A 296 -22.45 3.81 -4.84
N MET A 297 -22.71 2.68 -4.18
CA MET A 297 -22.51 1.36 -4.78
C MET A 297 -23.60 0.94 -5.76
N SER A 298 -24.76 1.64 -5.75
CA SER A 298 -25.85 1.40 -6.70
C SER A 298 -25.77 2.28 -7.95
N ASP A 299 -24.82 3.22 -8.01
CA ASP A 299 -24.62 4.05 -9.17
C ASP A 299 -24.07 3.20 -10.33
N PRO A 300 -24.71 3.20 -11.52
CA PRO A 300 -24.19 2.49 -12.69
C PRO A 300 -22.76 2.88 -13.05
N LEU A 301 -22.37 4.15 -12.84
CA LEU A 301 -21.00 4.62 -13.06
C LEU A 301 -20.01 3.97 -12.08
N TYR A 302 -20.43 3.73 -10.82
CA TYR A 302 -19.60 3.02 -9.84
C TYR A 302 -19.38 1.56 -10.23
N ILE A 303 -20.44 0.87 -10.69
CA ILE A 303 -20.35 -0.53 -11.12
C ILE A 303 -19.36 -0.67 -12.28
N GLU A 304 -19.48 0.18 -13.31
CA GLU A 304 -18.56 0.19 -14.43
C GLU A 304 -17.11 0.51 -13.99
N LEU A 305 -16.93 1.50 -13.12
CA LEU A 305 -15.61 1.85 -12.54
C LEU A 305 -14.96 0.66 -11.82
N VAL A 306 -15.73 -0.05 -10.98
CA VAL A 306 -15.21 -1.22 -10.25
C VAL A 306 -14.84 -2.33 -11.22
N LEU A 307 -15.68 -2.64 -12.21
CA LEU A 307 -15.40 -3.70 -13.18
C LEU A 307 -14.22 -3.34 -14.10
N ALA A 308 -14.09 -2.09 -14.54
CA ALA A 308 -12.94 -1.61 -15.30
C ALA A 308 -11.65 -1.71 -14.47
N THR A 309 -11.71 -1.33 -13.19
CA THR A 309 -10.57 -1.47 -12.26
C THR A 309 -10.19 -2.95 -12.05
N MET A 310 -11.18 -3.81 -11.85
CA MET A 310 -10.95 -5.26 -11.71
C MET A 310 -10.32 -5.84 -12.98
N SER A 311 -10.81 -5.43 -14.15
CA SER A 311 -10.24 -5.87 -15.44
C SER A 311 -8.77 -5.44 -15.56
N SER A 312 -8.45 -4.21 -15.20
CA SER A 312 -7.08 -3.69 -15.21
C SER A 312 -6.14 -4.47 -14.27
N ILE A 313 -6.60 -4.81 -13.07
CA ILE A 313 -5.79 -5.53 -12.07
C ILE A 313 -5.59 -7.00 -12.44
N THR A 314 -6.62 -7.63 -12.98
CA THR A 314 -6.64 -9.08 -13.23
C THR A 314 -6.37 -9.47 -14.66
N GLU A 315 -6.34 -8.51 -15.60
CA GLU A 315 -6.29 -8.75 -17.05
C GLU A 315 -7.46 -9.64 -17.57
N VAL A 316 -8.55 -9.72 -16.80
CA VAL A 316 -9.79 -10.40 -17.19
C VAL A 316 -10.79 -9.36 -17.68
N ASP A 317 -11.32 -9.54 -18.89
CA ASP A 317 -12.33 -8.63 -19.45
C ASP A 317 -13.70 -8.86 -18.81
N PHE A 318 -14.00 -8.10 -17.75
CA PHE A 318 -15.29 -8.17 -17.05
C PHE A 318 -16.45 -7.59 -17.84
N SER A 319 -16.22 -6.87 -18.94
CA SER A 319 -17.28 -6.39 -19.82
C SER A 319 -18.06 -7.50 -20.53
N ARG A 320 -17.46 -8.70 -20.60
CA ARG A 320 -18.05 -9.87 -21.27
C ARG A 320 -19.04 -10.63 -20.41
N PHE A 321 -19.09 -10.35 -19.10
CA PHE A 321 -19.97 -11.10 -18.20
C PHE A 321 -21.28 -10.36 -17.96
N ASP A 322 -22.37 -11.14 -17.92
CA ASP A 322 -23.68 -10.60 -17.56
C ASP A 322 -23.68 -10.21 -16.08
N LEU A 323 -24.12 -8.97 -15.81
CA LEU A 323 -24.17 -8.43 -14.45
C LEU A 323 -25.16 -9.18 -13.56
N ASP A 324 -26.19 -9.74 -14.13
CA ASP A 324 -27.28 -10.43 -13.42
C ASP A 324 -27.08 -11.95 -13.33
N GLU A 325 -25.93 -12.45 -13.80
CA GLU A 325 -25.49 -13.82 -13.66
C GLU A 325 -24.29 -13.94 -12.70
N PRO A 326 -24.07 -15.14 -12.12
CA PRO A 326 -22.88 -15.44 -11.33
C PRO A 326 -21.60 -15.37 -12.18
N LEU A 327 -20.50 -14.91 -11.56
CA LEU A 327 -19.18 -14.91 -12.22
C LEU A 327 -18.76 -16.35 -12.55
N PRO A 328 -18.45 -16.68 -13.82
CA PRO A 328 -17.94 -18.00 -14.18
C PRO A 328 -16.51 -18.21 -13.65
N ALA A 329 -16.02 -19.43 -13.70
CA ALA A 329 -14.63 -19.73 -13.36
C ALA A 329 -13.69 -19.07 -14.39
N VAL A 330 -12.79 -18.22 -13.91
CA VAL A 330 -11.81 -17.48 -14.72
C VAL A 330 -10.41 -17.64 -14.13
N THR A 331 -9.39 -17.60 -14.99
CA THR A 331 -7.97 -17.65 -14.61
C THR A 331 -7.24 -16.45 -15.17
N THR A 332 -6.13 -16.06 -14.53
CA THR A 332 -5.32 -14.92 -14.96
C THR A 332 -3.84 -15.13 -14.69
N ASN A 333 -2.98 -14.41 -15.43
CA ASN A 333 -1.57 -14.18 -15.12
C ASN A 333 -1.36 -12.84 -14.37
N GLY A 334 -2.41 -12.00 -14.26
CA GLY A 334 -2.43 -10.80 -13.46
C GLY A 334 -2.44 -11.07 -11.95
N GLU A 335 -3.15 -10.27 -11.17
CA GLU A 335 -3.23 -10.43 -9.71
C GLU A 335 -4.15 -11.60 -9.30
N ARG A 336 -3.61 -12.82 -9.31
CA ARG A 336 -4.35 -14.06 -8.98
C ARG A 336 -5.03 -14.00 -7.61
N GLY A 337 -4.33 -13.54 -6.58
CA GLY A 337 -4.87 -13.47 -5.22
C GLY A 337 -6.08 -12.55 -5.10
N PHE A 338 -6.08 -11.44 -5.85
CA PHE A 338 -7.22 -10.54 -5.92
C PHE A 338 -8.43 -11.20 -6.58
N LEU A 339 -8.24 -11.83 -7.75
CA LEU A 339 -9.31 -12.54 -8.48
C LEU A 339 -9.92 -13.67 -7.63
N GLU A 340 -9.10 -14.49 -7.00
CA GLU A 340 -9.56 -15.58 -6.12
C GLU A 340 -10.34 -15.06 -4.93
N SER A 341 -9.88 -13.97 -4.31
CA SER A 341 -10.56 -13.31 -3.19
C SER A 341 -11.94 -12.78 -3.62
N PHE A 342 -12.01 -12.11 -4.78
CA PHE A 342 -13.27 -11.63 -5.33
C PHE A 342 -14.22 -12.78 -5.67
N ALA A 343 -13.76 -13.83 -6.36
CA ALA A 343 -14.57 -14.98 -6.73
C ALA A 343 -15.18 -15.68 -5.50
N ARG A 344 -14.41 -15.81 -4.40
CA ARG A 344 -14.95 -16.36 -3.14
C ARG A 344 -16.08 -15.51 -2.56
N ARG A 345 -15.96 -14.16 -2.58
CA ARG A 345 -17.02 -13.26 -2.10
C ARG A 345 -18.25 -13.24 -3.00
N ALA A 346 -18.03 -13.41 -4.30
CA ALA A 346 -19.08 -13.46 -5.31
C ALA A 346 -19.85 -14.79 -5.33
N ALA A 347 -19.38 -15.83 -4.63
CA ALA A 347 -20.01 -17.13 -4.63
C ALA A 347 -21.48 -17.05 -4.21
N GLY A 348 -22.38 -17.57 -5.05
CA GLY A 348 -23.83 -17.54 -4.83
C GLY A 348 -24.53 -16.19 -5.05
N LYS A 349 -23.81 -15.21 -5.60
CA LYS A 349 -24.34 -13.87 -5.93
C LYS A 349 -24.19 -13.65 -7.43
N THR A 350 -25.03 -12.76 -8.00
CA THR A 350 -24.78 -12.19 -9.32
C THR A 350 -23.57 -11.25 -9.28
N LEU A 351 -22.95 -11.00 -10.44
CA LEU A 351 -21.81 -10.07 -10.53
C LEU A 351 -22.17 -8.68 -10.00
N ARG A 352 -23.38 -8.18 -10.34
CA ARG A 352 -23.92 -6.92 -9.81
C ARG A 352 -24.00 -6.93 -8.29
N GLN A 353 -24.58 -7.99 -7.70
CA GLN A 353 -24.69 -8.11 -6.24
C GLN A 353 -23.33 -8.18 -5.56
N ALA A 354 -22.36 -8.86 -6.16
CA ALA A 354 -21.01 -8.93 -5.63
C ALA A 354 -20.34 -7.56 -5.59
N VAL A 355 -20.48 -6.76 -6.67
CA VAL A 355 -19.94 -5.39 -6.73
C VAL A 355 -20.61 -4.46 -5.74
N ILE A 356 -21.95 -4.47 -5.66
CA ILE A 356 -22.73 -3.59 -4.77
C ILE A 356 -22.48 -3.93 -3.29
N ASN A 357 -22.42 -5.21 -2.95
CA ASN A 357 -22.29 -5.63 -1.54
C ASN A 357 -20.88 -5.46 -1.00
N ASP A 358 -19.89 -5.82 -1.79
CA ASP A 358 -18.53 -5.98 -1.30
C ASP A 358 -17.55 -4.94 -1.89
N GLY A 359 -17.92 -4.28 -3.00
CA GLY A 359 -17.03 -3.36 -3.69
C GLY A 359 -15.66 -4.01 -3.96
N MET A 360 -14.59 -3.24 -3.91
CA MET A 360 -13.22 -3.76 -4.06
C MET A 360 -12.55 -4.17 -2.74
N SER A 361 -13.01 -3.70 -1.61
CA SER A 361 -12.30 -3.82 -0.33
C SER A 361 -13.11 -4.42 0.82
N GLY A 362 -14.31 -4.96 0.56
CA GLY A 362 -15.10 -5.62 1.61
C GLY A 362 -15.54 -4.69 2.75
N ALA A 363 -15.88 -3.44 2.45
CA ALA A 363 -16.27 -2.40 3.42
C ALA A 363 -17.51 -2.74 4.28
N GLY A 364 -18.08 -3.94 4.13
CA GLY A 364 -19.35 -4.32 4.74
C GLY A 364 -19.42 -4.29 6.26
N GLU A 365 -18.30 -4.34 6.97
CA GLU A 365 -18.29 -4.46 8.44
C GLU A 365 -18.06 -3.14 9.18
N PHE A 366 -17.51 -2.10 8.54
CA PHE A 366 -17.18 -0.82 9.18
C PHE A 366 -18.08 0.31 8.70
N ILE A 367 -19.39 0.17 8.96
CA ILE A 367 -20.42 1.13 8.58
C ILE A 367 -21.19 1.58 9.80
N GLY A 368 -21.25 2.89 10.05
CA GLY A 368 -21.98 3.42 11.20
C GLY A 368 -21.49 4.78 11.65
N THR A 369 -21.73 5.09 12.93
CA THR A 369 -21.13 6.28 13.55
C THR A 369 -19.64 6.07 13.83
N PRO A 370 -18.84 7.13 14.01
CA PRO A 370 -17.44 6.99 14.40
C PRO A 370 -17.24 6.07 15.62
N GLU A 371 -18.10 6.15 16.61
CA GLU A 371 -18.04 5.34 17.84
C GLU A 371 -18.34 3.87 17.59
N THR A 372 -19.36 3.55 16.79
CA THR A 372 -19.72 2.15 16.48
C THR A 372 -18.66 1.50 15.59
N VAL A 373 -18.15 2.22 14.63
CA VAL A 373 -17.05 1.75 13.76
C VAL A 373 -15.77 1.54 14.57
N ALA A 374 -15.39 2.49 15.44
CA ALA A 374 -14.22 2.36 16.29
C ALA A 374 -14.31 1.15 17.25
N ALA A 375 -15.51 0.91 17.83
CA ALA A 375 -15.75 -0.26 18.66
C ALA A 375 -15.57 -1.57 17.88
N ARG A 376 -16.09 -1.64 16.66
CA ARG A 376 -15.97 -2.82 15.81
C ARG A 376 -14.53 -3.07 15.33
N MET A 377 -13.77 -2.00 15.04
CA MET A 377 -12.34 -2.11 14.70
C MET A 377 -11.52 -2.64 15.89
N GLU A 378 -11.78 -2.15 17.12
CA GLU A 378 -11.15 -2.66 18.34
C GLU A 378 -11.47 -4.15 18.56
N GLU A 379 -12.74 -4.53 18.46
CA GLU A 379 -13.18 -5.92 18.62
C GLU A 379 -12.49 -6.85 17.61
N MET A 380 -12.46 -6.45 16.35
CA MET A 380 -11.82 -7.21 15.28
C MET A 380 -10.31 -7.38 15.52
N MET A 381 -9.59 -6.31 15.89
CA MET A 381 -8.15 -6.43 16.18
C MET A 381 -7.86 -7.26 17.42
N ASN A 382 -8.71 -7.24 18.43
CA ASN A 382 -8.59 -8.13 19.59
C ASN A 382 -8.75 -9.60 19.20
N GLU A 383 -9.67 -9.93 18.30
CA GLU A 383 -9.88 -11.29 17.79
C GLU A 383 -8.73 -11.75 16.89
N VAL A 384 -8.23 -10.88 16.02
CA VAL A 384 -7.12 -11.15 15.09
C VAL A 384 -5.78 -11.23 15.81
N GLY A 385 -5.60 -10.45 16.88
CA GLY A 385 -4.37 -10.37 17.66
C GLY A 385 -3.43 -9.24 17.22
N GLY A 386 -3.90 -8.24 16.50
CA GLY A 386 -3.14 -7.06 16.01
C GLY A 386 -3.02 -7.17 14.51
N ASP A 387 -2.29 -6.42 13.70
CA ASP A 387 -1.32 -5.37 13.86
C ASP A 387 -1.93 -4.02 13.46
N GLY A 388 -2.93 -3.98 12.56
CA GLY A 388 -3.60 -2.74 12.22
C GLY A 388 -4.42 -2.75 10.93
N PHE A 389 -4.85 -1.55 10.55
CA PHE A 389 -5.66 -1.33 9.35
C PHE A 389 -4.99 -0.35 8.40
N LEU A 390 -5.16 -0.64 7.12
CA LEU A 390 -4.81 0.24 6.01
C LEU A 390 -6.12 0.79 5.42
N ILE A 391 -6.38 2.07 5.63
CA ILE A 391 -7.63 2.72 5.21
C ILE A 391 -7.52 3.17 3.75
N THR A 392 -8.56 2.93 2.97
CA THR A 392 -8.70 3.45 1.60
C THR A 392 -10.11 3.96 1.34
N SER A 393 -10.27 4.82 0.34
CA SER A 393 -11.59 5.35 -0.03
C SER A 393 -12.46 4.25 -0.65
N PRO A 394 -13.73 4.12 -0.24
CA PRO A 394 -14.67 3.17 -0.81
C PRO A 394 -15.07 3.53 -2.25
N GLU A 395 -15.00 4.80 -2.62
CA GLU A 395 -15.40 5.31 -3.94
C GLU A 395 -14.29 5.20 -4.99
N LYS A 396 -13.10 4.75 -4.61
CA LYS A 396 -11.92 4.76 -5.50
C LYS A 396 -11.53 6.15 -6.01
N LYS A 397 -12.07 7.20 -5.43
CA LYS A 397 -11.79 8.59 -5.73
C LYS A 397 -11.28 9.30 -4.51
N LEU A 398 -10.41 10.25 -4.73
CA LEU A 398 -9.82 11.04 -3.66
C LEU A 398 -10.77 12.20 -3.31
N ASN A 399 -11.28 12.17 -2.10
CA ASN A 399 -12.33 13.08 -1.62
C ASN A 399 -11.90 13.69 -0.28
N ARG A 400 -11.80 15.03 -0.21
CA ARG A 400 -11.44 15.76 1.02
C ARG A 400 -12.39 15.45 2.18
N ARG A 401 -13.69 15.34 1.88
CA ARG A 401 -14.69 15.03 2.89
C ARG A 401 -14.43 13.67 3.53
N TYR A 402 -14.11 12.65 2.73
CA TYR A 402 -13.80 11.33 3.27
C TYR A 402 -12.54 11.35 4.15
N VAL A 403 -11.51 12.06 3.73
CA VAL A 403 -10.29 12.24 4.56
C VAL A 403 -10.68 12.85 5.91
N THR A 404 -11.47 13.93 5.92
CA THR A 404 -11.93 14.59 7.16
C THR A 404 -12.82 13.69 8.02
N GLU A 405 -13.76 12.93 7.41
CA GLU A 405 -14.61 11.98 8.13
C GLU A 405 -13.78 10.92 8.87
N ILE A 406 -12.66 10.51 8.32
CA ILE A 406 -11.74 9.57 8.95
C ILE A 406 -10.86 10.28 9.98
N THR A 407 -10.15 11.35 9.60
CA THR A 407 -9.16 11.99 10.47
C THR A 407 -9.77 12.74 11.65
N ASP A 408 -10.94 13.35 11.48
CA ASP A 408 -11.60 14.17 12.51
C ASP A 408 -12.81 13.47 13.15
N GLY A 409 -13.32 12.40 12.51
CA GLY A 409 -14.41 11.60 13.04
C GLY A 409 -13.94 10.28 13.67
N LEU A 410 -13.52 9.33 12.82
CA LEU A 410 -13.20 7.97 13.25
C LEU A 410 -11.95 7.90 14.15
N VAL A 411 -10.85 8.54 13.74
CA VAL A 411 -9.58 8.44 14.48
C VAL A 411 -9.69 8.97 15.90
N PRO A 412 -10.32 10.14 16.18
CA PRO A 412 -10.55 10.58 17.55
C PRO A 412 -11.38 9.59 18.40
N ALA A 413 -12.32 8.87 17.78
CA ALA A 413 -13.07 7.83 18.48
C ALA A 413 -12.17 6.63 18.87
N LEU A 414 -11.28 6.21 17.96
CA LEU A 414 -10.26 5.18 18.25
C LEU A 414 -9.26 5.63 19.34
N GLN A 415 -8.82 6.89 19.28
CA GLN A 415 -7.90 7.47 20.27
C GLN A 415 -8.55 7.56 21.67
N ARG A 416 -9.83 7.97 21.78
CA ARG A 416 -10.58 7.94 23.07
C ARG A 416 -10.67 6.53 23.66
N ARG A 417 -10.67 5.51 22.84
CA ARG A 417 -10.63 4.09 23.24
C ARG A 417 -9.24 3.62 23.65
N GLY A 418 -8.18 4.40 23.33
CA GLY A 418 -6.79 4.08 23.62
C GLY A 418 -6.21 2.94 22.76
N VAL A 419 -6.80 2.66 21.59
CA VAL A 419 -6.43 1.53 20.72
C VAL A 419 -5.56 1.90 19.54
N VAL A 420 -5.36 3.19 19.31
CA VAL A 420 -4.41 3.73 18.33
C VAL A 420 -3.57 4.82 18.99
N ARG A 421 -2.44 5.17 18.38
CA ARG A 421 -1.57 6.23 18.91
C ARG A 421 -2.27 7.60 18.94
N SER A 422 -1.93 8.41 19.93
CA SER A 422 -2.32 9.82 20.05
C SER A 422 -1.12 10.78 20.00
N SER A 423 0.07 10.24 19.81
CA SER A 423 1.33 10.97 19.61
C SER A 423 2.35 10.06 18.94
N TYR A 424 3.35 10.64 18.31
CA TYR A 424 4.54 9.90 17.85
C TYR A 424 5.61 9.97 18.93
N THR A 425 6.24 8.82 19.21
CA THR A 425 7.33 8.69 20.19
C THR A 425 8.71 8.74 19.54
N HIS A 426 8.79 8.41 18.24
CA HIS A 426 10.03 8.36 17.48
C HIS A 426 10.04 9.35 16.31
N GLU A 427 11.25 9.67 15.82
CA GLU A 427 11.43 10.53 14.64
C GLU A 427 11.39 9.73 13.35
N GLN A 428 11.93 8.50 13.38
CA GLN A 428 12.01 7.63 12.22
C GLN A 428 10.77 6.78 12.05
N PHE A 429 10.44 6.48 10.80
CA PHE A 429 9.27 5.68 10.46
C PHE A 429 9.38 4.24 10.98
N ARG A 430 10.52 3.60 10.80
CA ARG A 430 10.74 2.22 11.28
C ARG A 430 10.49 2.08 12.78
N ASP A 431 11.01 3.01 13.58
CA ASP A 431 10.89 2.96 15.03
C ASP A 431 9.42 3.14 15.48
N ASN A 432 8.67 4.05 14.83
CA ASN A 432 7.23 4.20 15.08
C ASN A 432 6.45 2.94 14.65
N LEU A 433 6.82 2.30 13.54
CA LEU A 433 6.16 1.10 13.03
C LEU A 433 6.38 -0.12 13.94
N LEU A 434 7.52 -0.21 14.59
CA LEU A 434 7.88 -1.35 15.46
C LEU A 434 7.57 -1.09 16.94
N GLU A 435 6.93 0.02 17.31
CA GLU A 435 6.69 0.44 18.69
C GLU A 435 5.72 -0.49 19.44
N PHE A 436 4.71 -1.09 18.78
CA PHE A 436 3.70 -1.97 19.40
C PHE A 436 3.12 -3.04 18.45
#